data_d228de56b4b74a4aa83cd12dbd97eb95
#
_entry.id   d228de56b4b74a4aa83cd12dbd97eb95
#
_cell.length_a   1.000
_cell.length_b   1.000
_cell.length_c   1.000
_cell.angle_alpha   90.00
_cell.angle_beta   90.00
_cell.angle_gamma   90.00
#
_symmetry.space_group_name_H-M   'P 1'
#
loop_
_entity.id
_entity.type
_entity.pdbx_description
1 polymer ?
#
loop_
_entity_poly.entity_id
_entity_poly.type
_entity_poly.pdbx_seq_one_letter_code
_entity_poly.pdbx_strand_id
1 'polypeptide(L)'
;MLLDWILNNVWLALLVWAGLYISDYALTLRSARLYQEGGNQHVVYEKGIELTPYYRGEIAALRNISPRFLFMLGFSCLLLWLIWFLSQLWGPDAWLFEIIIGAYLLLEVSVHMRHIRNLAYFGRMKNSQGVNGKIEYSAWLTLQISAIDLIAFAALFLAVFLLTGRPFFAGGAIGCAVTGLKHWRLARKEKDPKGS
;
A
#
# COMPACT_ATOMS: atom_id res chain seq x y z
N MET A 1 24.51 2.42 4.30
CA MET A 1 24.96 1.00 4.16
C MET A 1 23.88 0.10 3.57
N LEU A 2 22.76 -0.26 4.26
CA LEU A 2 21.73 -1.15 3.67
C LEU A 2 21.03 -0.53 2.45
N LEU A 3 20.60 0.73 2.54
CA LEU A 3 19.96 1.45 1.44
C LEU A 3 20.88 1.54 0.22
N ASP A 4 22.14 1.87 0.40
CA ASP A 4 23.09 1.96 -0.70
C ASP A 4 23.32 0.61 -1.36
N TRP A 5 23.23 -0.48 -0.60
CA TRP A 5 23.30 -1.85 -1.13
C TRP A 5 22.09 -2.16 -2.05
N ILE A 6 20.88 -1.78 -1.62
CA ILE A 6 19.66 -1.94 -2.42
C ILE A 6 19.74 -1.09 -3.70
N LEU A 7 20.21 0.15 -3.60
CA LEU A 7 20.27 1.07 -4.73
C LEU A 7 21.32 0.68 -5.78
N ASN A 8 22.45 0.11 -5.34
CA ASN A 8 23.54 -0.32 -6.21
C ASN A 8 23.33 -1.72 -6.81
N ASN A 9 22.32 -2.48 -6.34
CA ASN A 9 22.06 -3.83 -6.81
C ASN A 9 20.58 -3.98 -7.18
N VAL A 10 20.29 -3.88 -8.49
CA VAL A 10 18.91 -3.99 -8.99
C VAL A 10 18.23 -5.30 -8.60
N TRP A 11 18.97 -6.42 -8.58
CA TRP A 11 18.40 -7.71 -8.20
C TRP A 11 17.95 -7.73 -6.74
N LEU A 12 18.74 -7.11 -5.87
CA LEU A 12 18.36 -6.96 -4.46
C LEU A 12 17.15 -6.03 -4.31
N ALA A 13 17.11 -4.91 -5.06
CA ALA A 13 15.96 -4.01 -5.09
C ALA A 13 14.68 -4.74 -5.54
N LEU A 14 14.77 -5.54 -6.61
CA LEU A 14 13.65 -6.34 -7.10
C LEU A 14 13.22 -7.43 -6.12
N LEU A 15 14.16 -8.09 -5.44
CA LEU A 15 13.84 -9.08 -4.39
C LEU A 15 13.12 -8.45 -3.21
N VAL A 16 13.59 -7.29 -2.74
CA VAL A 16 12.94 -6.56 -1.65
C VAL A 16 11.53 -6.11 -2.07
N TRP A 17 11.40 -5.56 -3.28
CA TRP A 17 10.10 -5.19 -3.84
C TRP A 17 9.15 -6.39 -3.92
N ALA A 18 9.58 -7.47 -4.55
CA ALA A 18 8.77 -8.68 -4.70
C ALA A 18 8.37 -9.27 -3.34
N GLY A 19 9.30 -9.30 -2.37
CA GLY A 19 9.04 -9.75 -1.01
C GLY A 19 7.96 -8.91 -0.32
N LEU A 20 8.06 -7.58 -0.39
CA LEU A 20 7.03 -6.67 0.14
C LEU A 20 5.70 -6.86 -0.56
N TYR A 21 5.67 -6.89 -1.89
CA TYR A 21 4.43 -7.04 -2.66
C TYR A 21 3.73 -8.39 -2.39
N ILE A 22 4.48 -9.48 -2.27
CA ILE A 22 3.94 -10.80 -1.90
C ILE A 22 3.42 -10.79 -0.46
N SER A 23 4.17 -10.20 0.47
CA SER A 23 3.74 -10.12 1.87
C SER A 23 2.51 -9.23 2.05
N ASP A 24 2.37 -8.15 1.26
CA ASP A 24 1.16 -7.32 1.24
C ASP A 24 -0.08 -8.13 0.87
N TYR A 25 -0.01 -8.88 -0.22
CA TYR A 25 -1.10 -9.76 -0.65
C TYR A 25 -1.45 -10.82 0.41
N ALA A 26 -0.45 -11.45 1.02
CA ALA A 26 -0.66 -12.43 2.08
C ALA A 26 -1.30 -11.82 3.34
N LEU A 27 -0.85 -10.62 3.76
CA LEU A 27 -1.42 -9.88 4.89
C LEU A 27 -2.87 -9.44 4.62
N THR A 28 -3.16 -9.01 3.39
CA THR A 28 -4.51 -8.66 2.94
C THR A 28 -5.44 -9.86 3.01
N LEU A 29 -5.03 -11.03 2.49
CA LEU A 29 -5.82 -12.26 2.58
C LEU A 29 -6.04 -12.70 4.02
N ARG A 30 -5.02 -12.62 4.87
CA ARG A 30 -5.14 -12.96 6.29
C ARG A 30 -6.11 -12.02 7.00
N SER A 31 -6.04 -10.72 6.72
CA SER A 31 -6.99 -9.74 7.24
C SER A 31 -8.42 -10.04 6.78
N ALA A 32 -8.60 -10.42 5.51
CA ALA A 32 -9.90 -10.79 4.94
C ALA A 32 -10.48 -12.03 5.62
N ARG A 33 -9.67 -13.04 5.91
CA ARG A 33 -10.11 -14.24 6.65
C ARG A 33 -10.57 -13.90 8.05
N LEU A 34 -9.78 -13.16 8.83
CA LEU A 34 -10.14 -12.75 10.19
C LEU A 34 -11.41 -11.88 10.20
N TYR A 35 -11.56 -11.02 9.20
CA TYR A 35 -12.76 -10.22 9.03
C TYR A 35 -14.01 -11.12 8.79
N GLN A 36 -13.91 -12.10 7.90
CA GLN A 36 -15.02 -13.04 7.62
C GLN A 36 -15.30 -13.98 8.80
N GLU A 37 -14.30 -14.37 9.58
CA GLU A 37 -14.41 -15.29 10.72
C GLU A 37 -15.02 -14.65 11.98
N GLY A 38 -15.33 -13.36 11.99
CA GLY A 38 -15.97 -12.69 13.13
C GLY A 38 -15.80 -11.17 13.15
N GLY A 39 -14.78 -10.61 12.50
CA GLY A 39 -14.58 -9.17 12.46
C GLY A 39 -15.77 -8.40 11.87
N ASN A 40 -16.48 -8.99 10.91
CA ASN A 40 -17.67 -8.43 10.27
C ASN A 40 -18.90 -8.31 11.18
N GLN A 41 -18.90 -8.95 12.33
CA GLN A 41 -19.97 -8.81 13.33
C GLN A 41 -19.86 -7.46 14.06
N HIS A 42 -18.66 -6.93 14.20
CA HIS A 42 -18.37 -5.69 14.91
C HIS A 42 -18.09 -4.51 13.99
N VAL A 43 -17.48 -4.76 12.83
CA VAL A 43 -17.15 -3.72 11.85
C VAL A 43 -17.62 -4.14 10.47
N VAL A 44 -18.40 -3.28 9.82
CA VAL A 44 -18.88 -3.51 8.45
C VAL A 44 -18.32 -2.42 7.54
N TYR A 45 -17.68 -2.84 6.47
CA TYR A 45 -17.23 -1.96 5.38
C TYR A 45 -18.18 -2.11 4.20
N GLU A 46 -18.83 -1.04 3.78
CA GLU A 46 -19.83 -1.02 2.70
C GLU A 46 -19.33 -1.68 1.40
N LYS A 47 -18.07 -1.46 1.03
CA LYS A 47 -17.45 -2.04 -0.17
C LYS A 47 -16.38 -3.10 0.14
N GLY A 48 -16.39 -3.68 1.36
CA GLY A 48 -15.40 -4.64 1.82
C GLY A 48 -14.10 -3.98 2.29
N ILE A 49 -13.17 -4.80 2.78
CA ILE A 49 -11.90 -4.35 3.37
C ILE A 49 -10.85 -3.95 2.32
N GLU A 50 -10.98 -4.47 1.08
CA GLU A 50 -10.06 -4.16 0.00
C GLU A 50 -10.47 -2.88 -0.73
N LEU A 51 -9.61 -1.87 -0.67
CA LEU A 51 -9.86 -0.57 -1.26
C LEU A 51 -9.62 -0.54 -2.77
N THR A 52 -8.75 -1.42 -3.27
CA THR A 52 -8.42 -1.51 -4.69
C THR A 52 -9.51 -2.28 -5.44
N PRO A 53 -10.33 -1.64 -6.27
CA PRO A 53 -11.44 -2.32 -6.95
C PRO A 53 -11.00 -3.55 -7.76
N TYR A 54 -9.76 -3.49 -8.29
CA TYR A 54 -9.16 -4.51 -9.12
C TYR A 54 -9.00 -5.86 -8.41
N TYR A 55 -8.69 -5.86 -7.10
CA TYR A 55 -8.48 -7.08 -6.30
C TYR A 55 -9.66 -7.46 -5.43
N ARG A 56 -10.67 -6.61 -5.31
CA ARG A 56 -11.78 -6.78 -4.36
C ARG A 56 -12.46 -8.15 -4.47
N GLY A 57 -12.77 -8.61 -5.69
CA GLY A 57 -13.42 -9.90 -5.90
C GLY A 57 -12.54 -11.09 -5.51
N GLU A 58 -11.25 -11.01 -5.75
CA GLU A 58 -10.30 -12.09 -5.44
C GLU A 58 -10.01 -12.18 -3.94
N ILE A 59 -9.89 -11.03 -3.28
CA ILE A 59 -9.74 -10.94 -1.82
C ILE A 59 -11.01 -11.41 -1.10
N ALA A 60 -12.19 -11.00 -1.57
CA ALA A 60 -13.46 -11.47 -1.01
C ALA A 60 -13.64 -12.98 -1.16
N ALA A 61 -13.17 -13.56 -2.26
CA ALA A 61 -13.15 -15.00 -2.51
C ALA A 61 -12.00 -15.75 -1.82
N LEU A 62 -11.13 -15.05 -1.07
CA LEU A 62 -9.95 -15.59 -0.39
C LEU A 62 -9.01 -16.39 -1.31
N ARG A 63 -8.85 -15.96 -2.55
CA ARG A 63 -7.98 -16.66 -3.52
C ARG A 63 -6.52 -16.52 -3.11
N ASN A 64 -5.87 -17.65 -2.79
CA ASN A 64 -4.45 -17.66 -2.39
C ASN A 64 -3.50 -17.23 -3.52
N ILE A 65 -3.84 -17.53 -4.77
CA ILE A 65 -3.08 -17.14 -5.96
C ILE A 65 -4.04 -16.46 -6.93
N SER A 66 -3.71 -15.23 -7.29
CA SER A 66 -4.42 -14.44 -8.28
C SER A 66 -3.57 -14.28 -9.53
N PRO A 67 -4.06 -14.64 -10.72
CA PRO A 67 -3.33 -14.37 -11.97
C PRO A 67 -3.04 -12.88 -12.16
N ARG A 68 -3.95 -12.01 -11.71
CA ARG A 68 -3.77 -10.56 -11.76
C ARG A 68 -2.64 -10.08 -10.86
N PHE A 69 -2.55 -10.66 -9.67
CA PHE A 69 -1.45 -10.39 -8.73
C PHE A 69 -0.10 -10.77 -9.36
N LEU A 70 0.01 -11.98 -9.93
CA LEU A 70 1.24 -12.44 -10.57
C LEU A 70 1.63 -11.57 -11.78
N PHE A 71 0.64 -11.19 -12.59
CA PHE A 71 0.87 -10.27 -13.71
C PHE A 71 1.40 -8.92 -13.22
N MET A 72 0.78 -8.31 -12.22
CA MET A 72 1.19 -7.01 -11.69
C MET A 72 2.56 -7.07 -11.01
N LEU A 73 2.86 -8.15 -10.30
CA LEU A 73 4.19 -8.39 -9.73
C LEU A 73 5.24 -8.47 -10.84
N GLY A 74 5.04 -9.30 -11.85
CA GLY A 74 5.98 -9.43 -12.97
C GLY A 74 6.15 -8.13 -13.75
N PHE A 75 5.05 -7.44 -14.04
CA PHE A 75 5.04 -6.16 -14.73
C PHE A 75 5.79 -5.07 -13.94
N SER A 76 5.55 -4.96 -12.63
CA SER A 76 6.24 -3.98 -11.79
C SER A 76 7.73 -4.27 -11.64
N CYS A 77 8.12 -5.54 -11.52
CA CYS A 77 9.53 -5.93 -11.52
C CYS A 77 10.22 -5.60 -12.86
N LEU A 78 9.57 -5.90 -14.00
CA LEU A 78 10.08 -5.54 -15.31
C LEU A 78 10.23 -4.02 -15.48
N LEU A 79 9.23 -3.26 -15.04
CA LEU A 79 9.26 -1.80 -15.11
C LEU A 79 10.40 -1.22 -14.26
N LEU A 80 10.59 -1.70 -13.03
CA LEU A 80 11.67 -1.26 -12.15
C LEU A 80 13.05 -1.61 -12.75
N TRP A 81 13.19 -2.82 -13.32
CA TRP A 81 14.40 -3.22 -14.00
C TRP A 81 14.70 -2.32 -15.21
N LEU A 82 13.68 -2.03 -16.02
CA LEU A 82 13.82 -1.15 -17.20
C LEU A 82 14.24 0.27 -16.79
N ILE A 83 13.61 0.83 -15.75
CA ILE A 83 13.96 2.15 -15.24
C ILE A 83 15.41 2.18 -14.74
N TRP A 84 15.81 1.16 -13.99
CA TRP A 84 17.20 1.02 -13.56
C TRP A 84 18.15 0.95 -14.78
N PHE A 85 17.84 0.11 -15.75
CA PHE A 85 18.64 -0.05 -16.96
C PHE A 85 18.79 1.28 -17.72
N LEU A 86 17.69 2.00 -17.93
CA LEU A 86 17.71 3.32 -18.57
C LEU A 86 18.51 4.36 -17.76
N SER A 87 18.43 4.31 -16.43
CA SER A 87 19.20 5.22 -15.56
C SER A 87 20.71 5.01 -15.72
N GLN A 88 21.16 3.78 -15.99
CA GLN A 88 22.59 3.49 -16.25
C GLN A 88 23.07 4.10 -17.58
N LEU A 89 22.17 4.26 -18.57
CA LEU A 89 22.53 4.88 -19.85
C LEU A 89 22.70 6.39 -19.77
N TRP A 90 22.09 7.07 -18.78
CA TRP A 90 22.13 8.53 -18.62
C TRP A 90 23.24 9.02 -17.68
N GLY A 91 24.06 8.11 -17.15
CA GLY A 91 25.20 8.44 -16.32
C GLY A 91 25.02 8.12 -14.82
N PRO A 92 26.02 8.44 -13.99
CA PRO A 92 26.09 7.98 -12.60
C PRO A 92 25.05 8.60 -11.65
N ASP A 93 24.28 9.60 -12.10
CA ASP A 93 23.25 10.26 -11.27
C ASP A 93 21.95 9.43 -11.27
N ALA A 94 22.00 8.28 -10.62
CA ALA A 94 20.87 7.36 -10.48
C ALA A 94 19.72 7.89 -9.58
N TRP A 95 19.62 9.21 -9.33
CA TRP A 95 18.60 9.79 -8.46
C TRP A 95 17.17 9.47 -8.92
N LEU A 96 16.95 9.30 -10.22
CA LEU A 96 15.64 8.94 -10.76
C LEU A 96 15.22 7.52 -10.32
N PHE A 97 16.14 6.55 -10.42
CA PHE A 97 15.87 5.19 -9.93
C PHE A 97 15.67 5.21 -8.41
N GLU A 98 16.46 5.99 -7.67
CA GLU A 98 16.35 6.14 -6.23
C GLU A 98 14.97 6.67 -5.81
N ILE A 99 14.44 7.70 -6.50
CA ILE A 99 13.10 8.22 -6.27
C ILE A 99 12.04 7.14 -6.56
N ILE A 100 12.13 6.46 -7.69
CA ILE A 100 11.11 5.51 -8.11
C ILE A 100 11.09 4.30 -7.18
N ILE A 101 12.23 3.71 -6.88
CA ILE A 101 12.28 2.57 -5.93
C ILE A 101 11.84 3.01 -4.52
N GLY A 102 12.18 4.23 -4.11
CA GLY A 102 11.69 4.82 -2.86
C GLY A 102 10.18 4.95 -2.84
N ALA A 103 9.56 5.39 -3.94
CA ALA A 103 8.11 5.47 -4.06
C ALA A 103 7.45 4.10 -3.91
N TYR A 104 8.00 3.07 -4.54
CA TYR A 104 7.48 1.71 -4.44
C TYR A 104 7.65 1.13 -3.03
N LEU A 105 8.88 1.12 -2.50
CA LEU A 105 9.17 0.45 -1.23
C LEU A 105 8.52 1.15 -0.03
N LEU A 106 8.58 2.50 0.05
CA LEU A 106 8.05 3.24 1.19
C LEU A 106 6.52 3.32 1.17
N LEU A 107 5.89 3.34 -0.02
CA LEU A 107 4.44 3.19 -0.13
C LEU A 107 4.00 1.82 0.41
N GLU A 108 4.68 0.74 0.01
CA GLU A 108 4.38 -0.61 0.51
C GLU A 108 4.58 -0.73 2.02
N VAL A 109 5.65 -0.17 2.57
CA VAL A 109 5.84 -0.12 4.04
C VAL A 109 4.66 0.58 4.71
N SER A 110 4.17 1.70 4.16
CA SER A 110 3.00 2.42 4.70
C SER A 110 1.73 1.56 4.65
N VAL A 111 1.54 0.81 3.57
CA VAL A 111 0.41 -0.13 3.40
C VAL A 111 0.53 -1.29 4.39
N HIS A 112 1.72 -1.84 4.60
CA HIS A 112 1.98 -2.90 5.58
C HIS A 112 1.59 -2.48 7.00
N MET A 113 1.90 -1.24 7.40
CA MET A 113 1.50 -0.72 8.72
C MET A 113 -0.02 -0.76 8.91
N ARG A 114 -0.78 -0.43 7.86
CA ARG A 114 -2.25 -0.56 7.87
C ARG A 114 -2.70 -2.01 8.00
N HIS A 115 -2.07 -2.94 7.25
CA HIS A 115 -2.42 -4.37 7.33
C HIS A 115 -2.10 -4.97 8.70
N ILE A 116 -0.96 -4.63 9.29
CA ILE A 116 -0.59 -5.05 10.66
C ILE A 116 -1.63 -4.55 11.67
N ARG A 117 -2.04 -3.27 11.57
CA ARG A 117 -3.11 -2.70 12.38
C ARG A 117 -4.43 -3.47 12.22
N ASN A 118 -4.84 -3.75 10.98
CA ASN A 118 -6.06 -4.49 10.68
C ASN A 118 -6.02 -5.92 11.23
N LEU A 119 -4.89 -6.62 11.09
CA LEU A 119 -4.69 -7.94 11.69
C LEU A 119 -4.85 -7.93 13.19
N ALA A 120 -4.25 -6.93 13.87
CA ALA A 120 -4.36 -6.79 15.32
C ALA A 120 -5.82 -6.53 15.74
N TYR A 121 -6.54 -5.67 15.01
CA TYR A 121 -7.93 -5.35 15.32
C TYR A 121 -8.87 -6.54 15.05
N PHE A 122 -8.84 -7.12 13.86
CA PHE A 122 -9.73 -8.23 13.51
C PHE A 122 -9.43 -9.48 14.34
N GLY A 123 -8.15 -9.73 14.69
CA GLY A 123 -7.79 -10.82 15.59
C GLY A 123 -8.41 -10.66 16.99
N ARG A 124 -8.49 -9.44 17.52
CA ARG A 124 -9.16 -9.15 18.81
C ARG A 124 -10.69 -9.22 18.68
N MET A 125 -11.26 -8.65 17.62
CA MET A 125 -12.70 -8.64 17.37
C MET A 125 -13.26 -10.05 17.19
N LYS A 126 -12.54 -10.95 16.50
CA LYS A 126 -12.95 -12.36 16.36
C LYS A 126 -13.21 -13.04 17.71
N ASN A 127 -12.49 -12.65 18.74
CA ASN A 127 -12.64 -13.20 20.10
C ASN A 127 -13.55 -12.32 20.99
N SER A 128 -14.30 -11.40 20.42
CA SER A 128 -15.18 -10.44 21.13
C SER A 128 -14.44 -9.61 22.21
N GLN A 129 -13.15 -9.39 22.03
CA GLN A 129 -12.34 -8.66 23.00
C GLN A 129 -12.31 -7.16 22.67
N GLY A 130 -12.79 -6.35 23.59
CA GLY A 130 -12.60 -4.90 23.59
C GLY A 130 -13.51 -4.11 22.64
N VAL A 131 -14.49 -4.74 21.98
CA VAL A 131 -15.46 -4.04 21.13
C VAL A 131 -16.87 -4.46 21.50
N ASN A 132 -17.67 -3.49 21.92
CA ASN A 132 -19.08 -3.64 22.19
C ASN A 132 -19.89 -2.92 21.10
N GLY A 133 -20.80 -3.65 20.43
CA GLY A 133 -21.66 -3.08 19.39
C GLY A 133 -21.09 -3.27 17.97
N LYS A 134 -21.67 -2.54 17.02
CA LYS A 134 -21.38 -2.62 15.57
C LYS A 134 -21.12 -1.23 15.01
N ILE A 135 -20.06 -1.09 14.24
CA ILE A 135 -19.69 0.14 13.53
C ILE A 135 -19.77 -0.14 12.03
N GLU A 136 -20.45 0.71 11.29
CA GLU A 136 -20.54 0.65 9.85
C GLU A 136 -19.75 1.79 9.22
N TYR A 137 -18.81 1.44 8.33
CA TYR A 137 -18.02 2.40 7.58
C TYR A 137 -18.54 2.53 6.15
N SER A 138 -18.98 3.71 5.77
CA SER A 138 -19.27 4.03 4.38
C SER A 138 -18.00 3.95 3.52
N ALA A 139 -18.17 3.70 2.22
CA ALA A 139 -17.05 3.59 1.28
C ALA A 139 -16.21 4.89 1.24
N TRP A 140 -16.87 6.05 1.25
CA TRP A 140 -16.17 7.34 1.25
C TRP A 140 -15.32 7.56 2.51
N LEU A 141 -15.84 7.18 3.70
CA LEU A 141 -15.11 7.36 4.96
C LEU A 141 -13.87 6.44 5.02
N THR A 142 -14.01 5.20 4.58
CA THR A 142 -12.90 4.24 4.50
C THR A 142 -11.77 4.76 3.59
N LEU A 143 -12.13 5.32 2.42
CA LEU A 143 -11.18 5.95 1.51
C LEU A 143 -10.53 7.20 2.11
N GLN A 144 -11.31 8.02 2.84
CA GLN A 144 -10.79 9.22 3.49
C GLN A 144 -9.80 8.89 4.61
N ILE A 145 -10.09 7.89 5.44
CA ILE A 145 -9.15 7.41 6.48
C ILE A 145 -7.83 6.95 5.82
N SER A 146 -7.93 6.15 4.75
CA SER A 146 -6.74 5.72 4.01
C SER A 146 -5.97 6.89 3.40
N ALA A 147 -6.65 7.92 2.92
CA ALA A 147 -6.00 9.12 2.38
C ALA A 147 -5.23 9.88 3.47
N ILE A 148 -5.82 10.04 4.65
CA ILE A 148 -5.19 10.71 5.80
C ILE A 148 -3.94 9.94 6.25
N ASP A 149 -4.03 8.62 6.40
CA ASP A 149 -2.88 7.77 6.75
C ASP A 149 -1.73 7.97 5.76
N LEU A 150 -2.01 7.90 4.44
CA LEU A 150 -1.00 8.06 3.40
C LEU A 150 -0.40 9.48 3.35
N ILE A 151 -1.21 10.52 3.56
CA ILE A 151 -0.71 11.91 3.62
C ILE A 151 0.20 12.10 4.85
N ALA A 152 -0.13 11.48 5.98
CA ALA A 152 0.74 11.51 7.16
C ALA A 152 2.10 10.85 6.90
N PHE A 153 2.12 9.69 6.22
CA PHE A 153 3.38 9.06 5.78
C PHE A 153 4.13 9.91 4.77
N ALA A 154 3.42 10.56 3.83
CA ALA A 154 4.06 11.48 2.88
C ALA A 154 4.78 12.64 3.60
N ALA A 155 4.13 13.23 4.61
CA ALA A 155 4.74 14.28 5.43
C ALA A 155 5.95 13.77 6.20
N LEU A 156 5.88 12.56 6.79
CA LEU A 156 7.01 11.93 7.48
C LEU A 156 8.19 11.72 6.54
N PHE A 157 7.96 11.12 5.36
CA PHE A 157 9.04 10.88 4.39
C PHE A 157 9.61 12.17 3.81
N LEU A 158 8.78 13.20 3.63
CA LEU A 158 9.26 14.53 3.23
C LEU A 158 10.18 15.12 4.31
N ALA A 159 9.82 15.02 5.59
CA ALA A 159 10.65 15.48 6.68
C ALA A 159 12.01 14.73 6.70
N VAL A 160 11.99 13.40 6.52
CA VAL A 160 13.24 12.61 6.44
C VAL A 160 14.06 12.99 5.21
N PHE A 161 13.42 13.25 4.07
CA PHE A 161 14.12 13.78 2.88
C PHE A 161 14.81 15.11 3.16
N LEU A 162 14.12 16.06 3.79
CA LEU A 162 14.69 17.37 4.12
C LEU A 162 15.87 17.27 5.10
N LEU A 163 15.87 16.28 5.99
CA LEU A 163 16.96 16.05 6.93
C LEU A 163 18.16 15.33 6.33
N THR A 164 17.93 14.43 5.36
CA THR A 164 18.97 13.53 4.83
C THR A 164 19.43 13.89 3.42
N GLY A 165 18.63 14.64 2.65
CA GLY A 165 18.86 14.93 1.24
C GLY A 165 18.73 13.69 0.31
N ARG A 166 18.31 12.53 0.82
CA ARG A 166 18.28 11.28 0.05
C ARG A 166 17.03 11.21 -0.84
N PRO A 167 17.17 11.15 -2.18
CA PRO A 167 16.05 11.09 -3.13
C PRO A 167 15.08 9.93 -2.89
N PHE A 168 15.54 8.85 -2.28
CA PHE A 168 14.71 7.71 -1.87
C PHE A 168 13.50 8.13 -1.01
N PHE A 169 13.71 9.00 -0.03
CA PHE A 169 12.62 9.48 0.83
C PHE A 169 11.70 10.48 0.12
N ALA A 170 12.24 11.26 -0.83
CA ALA A 170 11.40 12.08 -1.71
C ALA A 170 10.46 11.19 -2.53
N GLY A 171 10.96 10.06 -3.04
CA GLY A 171 10.16 9.05 -3.72
C GLY A 171 9.01 8.54 -2.85
N GLY A 172 9.29 8.15 -1.61
CA GLY A 172 8.27 7.72 -0.65
C GLY A 172 7.20 8.79 -0.38
N ALA A 173 7.63 10.04 -0.20
CA ALA A 173 6.72 11.17 -0.02
C ALA A 173 5.79 11.35 -1.23
N ILE A 174 6.33 11.30 -2.45
CA ILE A 174 5.57 11.41 -3.70
C ILE A 174 4.60 10.24 -3.84
N GLY A 175 5.05 8.99 -3.67
CA GLY A 175 4.22 7.79 -3.79
C GLY A 175 3.03 7.81 -2.83
N CYS A 176 3.27 8.12 -1.57
CA CYS A 176 2.22 8.24 -0.55
C CYS A 176 1.28 9.43 -0.84
N ALA A 177 1.80 10.60 -1.23
CA ALA A 177 0.99 11.77 -1.54
C ALA A 177 0.06 11.52 -2.73
N VAL A 178 0.59 10.98 -3.84
CA VAL A 178 -0.18 10.68 -5.06
C VAL A 178 -1.29 9.67 -4.75
N THR A 179 -0.98 8.60 -4.03
CA THR A 179 -1.96 7.58 -3.66
C THR A 179 -2.99 8.14 -2.66
N GLY A 180 -2.56 8.91 -1.68
CA GLY A 180 -3.44 9.59 -0.73
C GLY A 180 -4.41 10.57 -1.41
N LEU A 181 -3.93 11.39 -2.34
CA LEU A 181 -4.77 12.30 -3.14
C LEU A 181 -5.75 11.55 -4.04
N LYS A 182 -5.34 10.40 -4.62
CA LYS A 182 -6.24 9.52 -5.38
C LYS A 182 -7.38 9.02 -4.49
N HIS A 183 -7.08 8.51 -3.30
CA HIS A 183 -8.10 8.05 -2.34
C HIS A 183 -9.01 9.20 -1.89
N TRP A 184 -8.45 10.37 -1.65
CA TRP A 184 -9.24 11.56 -1.31
C TRP A 184 -10.24 11.96 -2.41
N ARG A 185 -9.79 11.93 -3.68
CA ARG A 185 -10.66 12.20 -4.84
C ARG A 185 -11.75 11.15 -4.98
N LEU A 186 -11.43 9.88 -4.80
CA LEU A 186 -12.41 8.79 -4.81
C LEU A 186 -13.40 8.92 -3.66
N ALA A 187 -12.96 9.29 -2.47
CA ALA A 187 -13.84 9.54 -1.33
C ALA A 187 -14.87 10.65 -1.63
N ARG A 188 -14.44 11.74 -2.25
CA ARG A 188 -15.36 12.82 -2.67
C ARG A 188 -16.42 12.35 -3.66
N LYS A 189 -16.02 11.55 -4.66
CA LYS A 189 -16.96 10.98 -5.65
C LYS A 189 -17.97 10.02 -5.02
N GLU A 190 -17.55 9.25 -4.05
CA GLU A 190 -18.44 8.33 -3.32
C GLU A 190 -19.40 9.08 -2.38
N LYS A 191 -18.99 10.22 -1.84
CA LYS A 191 -19.83 11.05 -0.97
C LYS A 191 -20.91 11.82 -1.75
N ASP A 192 -20.56 12.33 -2.93
CA ASP A 192 -21.45 13.12 -3.80
C ASP A 192 -21.56 12.52 -5.21
N PRO A 193 -22.32 11.41 -5.37
CA PRO A 193 -22.42 10.73 -6.67
C PRO A 193 -23.17 11.53 -7.75
N LYS A 194 -23.84 12.62 -7.38
CA LYS A 194 -24.60 13.49 -8.31
C LYS A 194 -23.84 14.73 -8.79
N GLY A 195 -22.62 14.96 -8.30
CA GLY A 195 -21.84 16.18 -8.58
C GLY A 195 -20.61 15.95 -9.49
N SER A 196 -20.48 14.79 -10.14
CA SER A 196 -19.33 14.43 -10.98
C SER A 196 -19.72 14.15 -12.42
#